data_c1ab9c4c79947519c3f890ed8f953c41
#
_entry.id   c1ab9c4c79947519c3f890ed8f953c41
#
_cell.length_a   1.000
_cell.length_b   1.000
_cell.length_c   1.000
_cell.angle_alpha   90.00
_cell.angle_beta   90.00
_cell.angle_gamma   90.00
#
_symmetry.space_group_name_H-M   'P 1'
#
loop_
_entity.id
_entity.type
_entity.pdbx_description
1 polymer ?
#
loop_
_entity_poly.entity_id
_entity_poly.type
_entity_poly.pdbx_seq_one_letter_code
_entity_poly.pdbx_strand_id
1 'polypeptide(L)'
;GTDGTAKLEVPFARNGRYALSAVVPRVGSEPPGAAARALLHVWVLGDRADEGVSGDRLEVIADKDAYAVGDVARLLVVSPVGARPFLSTVEGPRLLAYDIVRLGGADDRASAAVVEVKVGPEHVPNLFVGVALVDRGNLVQTTKMLRVPPVDRLLRPVVSVEGGRTEAEPGTTVPMSVRVTDASGAPAAGVEVAVAIVDEALHALYGDPAAPIEDRKSVV
;
A
#
# COMPACT_ATOMS: atom_id res chain seq x y z
N GLY A 1 26.24 4.42 -4.52
CA GLY A 1 26.57 4.85 -3.16
C GLY A 1 27.24 3.73 -2.39
N THR A 2 27.98 4.06 -1.35
CA THR A 2 28.64 3.09 -0.45
C THR A 2 27.66 2.28 0.40
N ASP A 3 26.39 2.67 0.41
CA ASP A 3 25.27 2.05 1.12
C ASP A 3 24.47 1.06 0.24
N GLY A 4 24.98 0.74 -0.96
CA GLY A 4 24.29 -0.14 -1.91
C GLY A 4 23.13 0.54 -2.66
N THR A 5 22.91 1.85 -2.49
CA THR A 5 21.87 2.59 -3.20
C THR A 5 22.43 3.33 -4.42
N ALA A 6 21.62 3.44 -5.46
CA ALA A 6 21.88 4.28 -6.63
C ALA A 6 20.62 5.11 -6.92
N LYS A 7 20.80 6.42 -7.12
CA LYS A 7 19.75 7.33 -7.55
C LYS A 7 19.90 7.62 -9.03
N LEU A 8 18.83 7.41 -9.77
CA LEU A 8 18.78 7.64 -11.20
C LEU A 8 17.58 8.55 -11.52
N GLU A 9 17.81 9.58 -12.32
CA GLU A 9 16.76 10.43 -12.85
C GLU A 9 16.49 10.02 -14.30
N VAL A 10 15.24 9.64 -14.57
CA VAL A 10 14.79 9.19 -15.89
C VAL A 10 13.78 10.18 -16.44
N PRO A 11 14.11 10.94 -17.48
CA PRO A 11 13.15 11.84 -18.12
C PRO A 11 12.17 11.01 -18.99
N PHE A 12 10.88 11.30 -18.86
CA PHE A 12 9.85 10.71 -19.69
C PHE A 12 9.27 11.77 -20.63
N ALA A 13 9.37 11.51 -21.92
CA ALA A 13 8.96 12.49 -22.95
C ALA A 13 7.47 12.41 -23.35
N ARG A 14 6.77 11.34 -22.96
CA ARG A 14 5.38 11.08 -23.35
C ARG A 14 4.60 10.46 -22.20
N ASN A 15 3.29 10.66 -22.22
CA ASN A 15 2.38 9.90 -21.36
C ASN A 15 2.42 8.42 -21.72
N GLY A 16 2.22 7.55 -20.75
CA GLY A 16 2.13 6.12 -20.98
C GLY A 16 2.59 5.24 -19.83
N ARG A 17 2.52 3.95 -20.06
CA ARG A 17 3.02 2.92 -19.14
C ARG A 17 4.46 2.57 -19.52
N TYR A 18 5.36 2.69 -18.56
CA TYR A 18 6.76 2.35 -18.71
C TYR A 18 7.12 1.18 -17.81
N ALA A 19 7.98 0.29 -18.32
CA ALA A 19 8.60 -0.76 -17.54
C ALA A 19 10.07 -0.39 -17.29
N LEU A 20 10.42 -0.15 -16.05
CA LEU A 20 11.78 0.11 -15.62
C LEU A 20 12.39 -1.21 -15.14
N SER A 21 13.50 -1.63 -15.71
CA SER A 21 14.21 -2.83 -15.27
C SER A 21 15.61 -2.49 -14.78
N ALA A 22 15.94 -2.97 -13.59
CA ALA A 22 17.30 -2.95 -13.06
C ALA A 22 17.87 -4.36 -13.12
N VAL A 23 19.09 -4.48 -13.63
CA VAL A 23 19.82 -5.74 -13.72
C VAL A 23 21.16 -5.57 -13.04
N VAL A 24 21.47 -6.42 -12.08
CA VAL A 24 22.80 -6.49 -11.47
C VAL A 24 23.60 -7.55 -12.22
N PRO A 25 24.61 -7.16 -13.03
CA PRO A 25 25.48 -8.13 -13.67
C PRO A 25 26.33 -8.83 -12.61
N ARG A 26 26.55 -10.13 -12.76
CA ARG A 26 27.50 -10.83 -11.91
C ARG A 26 28.94 -10.42 -12.26
N VAL A 27 29.70 -10.14 -11.23
CA VAL A 27 31.12 -9.91 -11.32
C VAL A 27 31.82 -11.16 -10.78
N GLY A 28 32.49 -11.96 -11.63
CA GLY A 28 33.26 -13.13 -11.21
C GLY A 28 33.00 -14.39 -12.03
N SER A 29 33.87 -15.40 -11.86
CA SER A 29 33.90 -16.66 -12.60
C SER A 29 33.02 -17.78 -12.03
N GLU A 30 31.96 -17.49 -11.29
CA GLU A 30 31.01 -18.49 -10.84
C GLU A 30 30.09 -18.96 -11.97
N PRO A 31 29.53 -20.21 -11.88
CA PRO A 31 28.68 -20.76 -12.93
C PRO A 31 27.49 -19.88 -13.25
N PRO A 32 26.96 -19.91 -14.49
CA PRO A 32 25.92 -18.98 -14.94
C PRO A 32 24.63 -19.17 -14.17
N GLY A 33 24.48 -18.42 -13.12
CA GLY A 33 23.22 -18.26 -12.41
C GLY A 33 22.51 -16.99 -12.84
N ALA A 34 21.20 -16.92 -12.69
CA ALA A 34 20.40 -15.78 -13.10
C ALA A 34 20.91 -14.48 -12.49
N ALA A 35 21.14 -13.45 -13.31
CA ALA A 35 21.39 -12.08 -12.86
C ALA A 35 20.20 -11.62 -12.00
N ALA A 36 20.46 -10.94 -10.89
CA ALA A 36 19.41 -10.34 -10.11
C ALA A 36 18.71 -9.26 -10.95
N ARG A 37 17.39 -9.36 -11.07
CA ARG A 37 16.59 -8.42 -11.86
C ARG A 37 15.43 -7.90 -11.01
N ALA A 38 15.24 -6.59 -11.02
CA ALA A 38 14.06 -5.93 -10.51
C ALA A 38 13.29 -5.28 -11.67
N LEU A 39 11.95 -5.31 -11.60
CA LEU A 39 11.06 -4.70 -12.58
C LEU A 39 10.05 -3.82 -11.85
N LEU A 40 9.92 -2.58 -12.32
CA LEU A 40 8.93 -1.62 -11.83
C LEU A 40 8.12 -1.09 -13.02
N HIS A 41 6.81 -1.08 -12.91
CA HIS A 41 5.93 -0.42 -13.86
C HIS A 41 5.54 0.96 -13.33
N VAL A 42 5.69 1.97 -14.16
CA VAL A 42 5.37 3.36 -13.84
C VAL A 42 4.42 3.91 -14.89
N TRP A 43 3.35 4.54 -14.43
CA TRP A 43 2.51 5.37 -15.29
C TRP A 43 2.99 6.81 -15.23
N VAL A 44 3.22 7.39 -16.40
CA VAL A 44 3.64 8.78 -16.55
C VAL A 44 2.51 9.56 -17.20
N LEU A 45 2.09 10.63 -16.54
CA LEU A 45 1.05 11.54 -16.98
C LEU A 45 1.59 12.95 -16.90
N GLY A 46 1.54 13.67 -18.02
CA GLY A 46 1.76 15.11 -18.05
C GLY A 46 0.47 15.88 -17.78
N ASP A 47 0.52 17.19 -17.99
CA ASP A 47 -0.62 18.10 -17.80
C ASP A 47 -1.83 17.75 -18.69
N ARG A 48 -1.60 17.03 -19.79
CA ARG A 48 -2.64 16.45 -20.64
C ARG A 48 -2.71 14.94 -20.41
N ALA A 49 -3.39 14.56 -19.35
CA ALA A 49 -3.57 13.16 -18.95
C ALA A 49 -4.31 12.30 -20.00
N ASP A 50 -4.92 12.93 -20.97
CA ASP A 50 -5.75 12.36 -22.03
C ASP A 50 -4.97 11.90 -23.27
N GLU A 51 -3.74 12.37 -23.47
CA GLU A 51 -2.96 12.02 -24.65
C GLU A 51 -2.11 10.75 -24.45
N GLY A 52 -2.40 9.71 -25.24
CA GLY A 52 -1.52 8.53 -25.37
C GLY A 52 -1.61 7.49 -24.25
N VAL A 53 -2.54 7.63 -23.32
CA VAL A 53 -2.81 6.64 -22.30
C VAL A 53 -3.88 5.68 -22.81
N SER A 54 -3.53 4.42 -23.00
CA SER A 54 -4.45 3.35 -23.40
C SER A 54 -4.23 2.13 -22.50
N GLY A 55 -5.31 1.56 -22.01
CA GLY A 55 -5.32 0.31 -21.24
C GLY A 55 -6.11 -0.77 -21.97
N ASP A 56 -5.78 -2.00 -21.71
CA ASP A 56 -6.51 -3.18 -22.19
C ASP A 56 -7.69 -3.56 -21.28
N ARG A 57 -7.75 -2.95 -20.10
CA ARG A 57 -8.78 -3.17 -19.06
C ARG A 57 -9.01 -1.91 -18.25
N LEU A 58 -10.15 -1.87 -17.53
CA LEU A 58 -10.39 -0.83 -16.53
C LEU A 58 -9.44 -1.02 -15.34
N GLU A 59 -8.63 0.00 -15.08
CA GLU A 59 -7.60 -0.06 -14.04
C GLU A 59 -7.63 1.22 -13.20
N VAL A 60 -7.40 1.08 -11.89
CA VAL A 60 -7.25 2.20 -10.95
C VAL A 60 -5.87 2.09 -10.30
N ILE A 61 -5.06 3.12 -10.50
CA ILE A 61 -3.68 3.18 -10.06
C ILE A 61 -3.53 4.33 -9.08
N ALA A 62 -3.04 4.02 -7.88
CA ALA A 62 -2.80 5.01 -6.85
C ALA A 62 -1.37 5.57 -6.97
N ASP A 63 -1.20 6.83 -6.60
CA ASP A 63 0.10 7.51 -6.59
C ASP A 63 1.00 7.11 -5.42
N LYS A 64 0.42 6.47 -4.37
CA LYS A 64 1.14 5.97 -3.19
C LYS A 64 0.60 4.60 -2.76
N ASP A 65 1.42 3.84 -2.03
CA ASP A 65 1.01 2.56 -1.42
C ASP A 65 0.21 2.74 -0.12
N ALA A 66 0.41 3.85 0.58
CA ALA A 66 -0.29 4.20 1.81
C ALA A 66 -0.44 5.73 1.94
N TYR A 67 -1.47 6.14 2.66
CA TYR A 67 -1.83 7.54 2.87
C TYR A 67 -1.99 7.83 4.36
N ALA A 68 -1.70 9.06 4.75
CA ALA A 68 -2.02 9.58 6.07
C ALA A 68 -3.36 10.32 6.05
N VAL A 69 -4.00 10.44 7.21
CA VAL A 69 -5.15 11.35 7.39
C VAL A 69 -4.69 12.79 7.06
N GLY A 70 -5.44 13.46 6.18
CA GLY A 70 -5.11 14.78 5.65
C GLY A 70 -4.45 14.77 4.28
N ASP A 71 -3.98 13.62 3.80
CA ASP A 71 -3.48 13.47 2.43
C ASP A 71 -4.60 13.61 1.38
N VAL A 72 -4.19 13.90 0.16
CA VAL A 72 -5.04 13.74 -1.03
C VAL A 72 -4.49 12.57 -1.84
N ALA A 73 -5.27 11.50 -1.93
CA ALA A 73 -4.95 10.37 -2.79
C ALA A 73 -5.30 10.73 -4.24
N ARG A 74 -4.34 10.59 -5.13
CA ARG A 74 -4.53 10.79 -6.56
C ARG A 74 -4.55 9.45 -7.27
N LEU A 75 -5.66 9.18 -7.93
CA LEU A 75 -5.92 7.88 -8.56
C LEU A 75 -6.07 8.08 -10.05
N LEU A 76 -5.19 7.46 -10.81
CA LEU A 76 -5.35 7.38 -12.25
C LEU A 76 -6.33 6.25 -12.58
N VAL A 77 -7.42 6.62 -13.23
CA VAL A 77 -8.38 5.67 -13.82
C VAL A 77 -8.05 5.55 -15.30
N VAL A 78 -7.76 4.34 -15.75
CA VAL A 78 -7.51 4.02 -17.18
C VAL A 78 -8.61 3.10 -17.67
N SER A 79 -9.21 3.45 -18.81
CA SER A 79 -10.31 2.68 -19.40
C SER A 79 -9.95 2.14 -20.80
N PRO A 80 -10.34 0.91 -21.14
CA PRO A 80 -10.16 0.36 -22.49
C PRO A 80 -11.17 0.89 -23.50
N VAL A 81 -12.19 1.62 -23.07
CA VAL A 81 -13.37 1.95 -23.89
C VAL A 81 -13.52 3.45 -24.24
N GLY A 82 -12.41 4.20 -24.20
CA GLY A 82 -12.41 5.61 -24.59
C GLY A 82 -13.13 6.55 -23.61
N ALA A 83 -13.49 7.74 -24.07
CA ALA A 83 -14.07 8.83 -23.29
C ALA A 83 -15.52 8.54 -22.88
N ARG A 84 -15.73 7.84 -21.78
CA ARG A 84 -17.06 7.57 -21.22
C ARG A 84 -17.16 8.06 -19.78
N PRO A 85 -18.35 8.50 -19.34
CA PRO A 85 -18.56 8.76 -17.93
C PRO A 85 -18.47 7.45 -17.13
N PHE A 86 -17.90 7.52 -15.94
CA PHE A 86 -17.87 6.43 -15.00
C PHE A 86 -18.34 6.89 -13.61
N LEU A 87 -18.94 5.99 -12.88
CA LEU A 87 -19.23 6.17 -11.47
C LEU A 87 -17.95 5.91 -10.68
N SER A 88 -17.54 6.87 -9.86
CA SER A 88 -16.51 6.68 -8.84
C SER A 88 -17.18 6.60 -7.47
N THR A 89 -16.82 5.62 -6.66
CA THR A 89 -17.30 5.48 -5.27
C THR A 89 -16.13 5.47 -4.30
N VAL A 90 -16.34 6.03 -3.11
CA VAL A 90 -15.45 5.92 -1.97
C VAL A 90 -16.18 5.16 -0.88
N GLU A 91 -15.64 4.02 -0.51
CA GLU A 91 -16.31 3.06 0.36
C GLU A 91 -15.41 2.71 1.56
N GLY A 92 -16.04 2.60 2.71
CA GLY A 92 -15.49 2.08 3.95
C GLY A 92 -16.45 1.03 4.52
N PRO A 93 -16.88 1.16 5.79
CA PRO A 93 -17.98 0.36 6.36
C PRO A 93 -19.32 0.62 5.66
N ARG A 94 -19.41 1.70 4.92
CA ARG A 94 -20.55 2.14 4.11
C ARG A 94 -20.06 2.92 2.90
N LEU A 95 -20.95 3.24 1.99
CA LEU A 95 -20.68 4.23 0.94
C LEU A 95 -20.48 5.62 1.59
N LEU A 96 -19.28 6.18 1.41
CA LEU A 96 -18.90 7.47 2.01
C LEU A 96 -19.11 8.62 1.02
N ALA A 97 -18.74 8.40 -0.26
CA ALA A 97 -18.93 9.39 -1.32
C ALA A 97 -19.10 8.69 -2.68
N TYR A 98 -19.70 9.42 -3.61
CA TYR A 98 -19.72 9.00 -5.03
C TYR A 98 -19.71 10.23 -5.93
N ASP A 99 -19.23 10.05 -7.16
CA ASP A 99 -19.24 11.08 -8.21
C ASP A 99 -19.32 10.42 -9.59
N ILE A 100 -19.82 11.19 -10.57
CA ILE A 100 -19.79 10.78 -11.97
C ILE A 100 -18.71 11.58 -12.68
N VAL A 101 -17.62 10.91 -12.97
CA VAL A 101 -16.43 11.49 -13.60
C VAL A 101 -16.46 11.22 -15.09
N ARG A 102 -16.11 12.22 -15.90
CA ARG A 102 -15.92 12.04 -17.33
C ARG A 102 -14.44 11.76 -17.59
N LEU A 103 -14.17 10.71 -18.34
CA LEU A 103 -12.84 10.52 -18.92
C LEU A 103 -12.59 11.69 -19.88
N GLY A 104 -11.56 12.50 -19.59
CA GLY A 104 -11.33 13.76 -20.26
C GLY A 104 -10.75 13.63 -21.67
N GLY A 105 -10.93 14.68 -22.48
CA GLY A 105 -10.34 14.88 -23.78
C GLY A 105 -11.38 15.33 -24.81
N ALA A 106 -10.98 16.26 -25.70
CA ALA A 106 -11.81 16.72 -26.81
C ALA A 106 -12.02 15.62 -27.88
N ASP A 107 -11.17 14.60 -27.87
CA ASP A 107 -11.24 13.44 -28.77
C ASP A 107 -11.77 12.22 -27.99
N ASP A 108 -12.68 11.47 -28.60
CA ASP A 108 -13.25 10.20 -28.10
C ASP A 108 -12.19 9.10 -27.77
N ARG A 109 -10.92 9.46 -27.80
CA ARG A 109 -9.75 8.59 -27.56
C ARG A 109 -9.17 8.70 -26.17
N ALA A 110 -9.56 9.71 -25.40
CA ALA A 110 -9.07 9.84 -24.03
C ALA A 110 -9.64 8.73 -23.17
N SER A 111 -8.75 7.90 -22.65
CA SER A 111 -9.09 6.72 -21.86
C SER A 111 -8.58 6.80 -20.44
N ALA A 112 -8.24 8.00 -19.96
CA ALA A 112 -7.76 8.20 -18.60
C ALA A 112 -8.34 9.44 -17.93
N ALA A 113 -8.51 9.37 -16.61
CA ALA A 113 -8.84 10.51 -15.75
C ALA A 113 -8.17 10.38 -14.40
N VAL A 114 -7.95 11.50 -13.71
CA VAL A 114 -7.46 11.52 -12.34
C VAL A 114 -8.63 11.79 -11.40
N VAL A 115 -8.82 10.92 -10.42
CA VAL A 115 -9.75 11.08 -9.32
C VAL A 115 -8.97 11.44 -8.07
N GLU A 116 -9.39 12.48 -7.36
CA GLU A 116 -8.78 12.88 -6.10
C GLU A 116 -9.71 12.54 -4.94
N VAL A 117 -9.15 11.87 -3.93
CA VAL A 117 -9.86 11.51 -2.70
C VAL A 117 -9.15 12.14 -1.52
N LYS A 118 -9.83 13.02 -0.78
CA LYS A 118 -9.33 13.57 0.49
C LYS A 118 -9.42 12.49 1.55
N VAL A 119 -8.29 12.13 2.15
CA VAL A 119 -8.21 11.09 3.16
C VAL A 119 -8.56 11.67 4.53
N GLY A 120 -9.66 11.22 5.10
CA GLY A 120 -10.16 11.60 6.43
C GLY A 120 -9.95 10.50 7.48
N PRO A 121 -10.22 10.80 8.76
CA PRO A 121 -10.11 9.81 9.84
C PRO A 121 -11.10 8.64 9.71
N GLU A 122 -12.20 8.82 9.00
CA GLU A 122 -13.20 7.79 8.68
C GLU A 122 -12.68 6.73 7.70
N HIS A 123 -11.57 7.03 7.03
CA HIS A 123 -10.93 6.13 6.08
C HIS A 123 -9.92 5.16 6.72
N VAL A 124 -9.65 5.32 8.01
CA VAL A 124 -8.73 4.43 8.75
C VAL A 124 -9.43 3.10 9.08
N PRO A 125 -8.80 1.93 8.87
CA PRO A 125 -7.42 1.69 8.45
C PRO A 125 -7.23 1.61 6.93
N ASN A 126 -8.30 1.62 6.16
CA ASN A 126 -8.30 1.60 4.70
C ASN A 126 -9.65 2.03 4.13
N LEU A 127 -9.65 2.40 2.88
CA LEU A 127 -10.84 2.66 2.09
C LEU A 127 -10.75 1.95 0.74
N PHE A 128 -11.89 1.80 0.08
CA PHE A 128 -11.97 1.29 -1.27
C PHE A 128 -12.45 2.38 -2.22
N VAL A 129 -11.80 2.48 -3.36
CA VAL A 129 -12.28 3.32 -4.45
C VAL A 129 -12.78 2.41 -5.55
N GLY A 130 -14.08 2.39 -5.73
CA GLY A 130 -14.76 1.67 -6.80
C GLY A 130 -14.86 2.55 -8.04
N VAL A 131 -14.70 1.95 -9.21
CA VAL A 131 -14.94 2.58 -10.51
C VAL A 131 -15.80 1.65 -11.35
N ALA A 132 -16.90 2.17 -11.87
CA ALA A 132 -17.84 1.41 -12.70
C ALA A 132 -18.30 2.23 -13.91
N LEU A 133 -18.32 1.60 -15.06
CA LEU A 133 -18.85 2.18 -16.29
C LEU A 133 -19.69 1.16 -17.08
N VAL A 134 -20.54 1.64 -17.97
CA VAL A 134 -21.31 0.79 -18.88
C VAL A 134 -20.75 0.90 -20.28
N ASP A 135 -20.36 -0.24 -20.86
CA ASP A 135 -19.97 -0.35 -22.24
C ASP A 135 -20.85 -1.36 -22.99
N ARG A 136 -21.53 -0.88 -24.04
CA ARG A 136 -22.41 -1.70 -24.89
C ARG A 136 -23.39 -2.58 -24.12
N GLY A 137 -23.93 -2.06 -23.03
CA GLY A 137 -24.87 -2.77 -22.16
C GLY A 137 -24.22 -3.67 -21.10
N ASN A 138 -22.89 -3.78 -21.07
CA ASN A 138 -22.15 -4.50 -20.05
C ASN A 138 -21.63 -3.58 -18.96
N LEU A 139 -21.75 -4.00 -17.71
CA LEU A 139 -21.11 -3.33 -16.58
C LEU A 139 -19.64 -3.76 -16.49
N VAL A 140 -18.74 -2.78 -16.56
CA VAL A 140 -17.31 -2.98 -16.33
C VAL A 140 -16.95 -2.25 -15.04
N GLN A 141 -16.36 -2.95 -14.08
CA GLN A 141 -16.04 -2.38 -12.79
C GLN A 141 -14.71 -2.90 -12.25
N THR A 142 -14.09 -2.09 -11.41
CA THR A 142 -12.88 -2.43 -10.66
C THR A 142 -12.87 -1.69 -9.33
N THR A 143 -12.12 -2.20 -8.37
CA THR A 143 -11.98 -1.59 -7.04
C THR A 143 -10.52 -1.55 -6.64
N LYS A 144 -10.08 -0.44 -6.08
CA LYS A 144 -8.75 -0.24 -5.51
C LYS A 144 -8.84 0.00 -4.02
N MET A 145 -8.19 -0.84 -3.23
CA MET A 145 -7.99 -0.58 -1.81
C MET A 145 -6.84 0.39 -1.61
N LEU A 146 -7.05 1.39 -0.77
CA LEU A 146 -6.04 2.33 -0.30
C LEU A 146 -5.80 2.10 1.19
N ARG A 147 -4.54 1.98 1.59
CA ARG A 147 -4.15 1.81 3.00
C ARG A 147 -4.07 3.18 3.68
N VAL A 148 -4.67 3.29 4.85
CA VAL A 148 -4.59 4.47 5.73
C VAL A 148 -4.20 3.98 7.13
N PRO A 149 -2.91 3.74 7.40
CA PRO A 149 -2.49 3.16 8.67
C PRO A 149 -2.94 4.03 9.87
N PRO A 150 -3.41 3.41 10.96
CA PRO A 150 -3.87 4.11 12.15
C PRO A 150 -2.69 4.56 13.03
N VAL A 151 -1.74 5.30 12.46
CA VAL A 151 -0.47 5.65 13.10
C VAL A 151 -0.64 6.35 14.45
N ASP A 152 -1.68 7.18 14.58
CA ASP A 152 -1.99 7.92 15.81
C ASP A 152 -2.66 7.07 16.89
N ARG A 153 -3.10 5.86 16.56
CA ARG A 153 -3.81 4.93 17.45
C ARG A 153 -2.99 3.70 17.81
N LEU A 154 -1.78 3.59 17.26
CA LEU A 154 -0.92 2.45 17.53
C LEU A 154 -0.33 2.53 18.94
N LEU A 155 -0.54 1.45 19.68
CA LEU A 155 0.13 1.22 20.94
C LEU A 155 1.41 0.43 20.69
N ARG A 156 2.47 0.78 21.41
CA ARG A 156 3.78 0.14 21.26
C ARG A 156 4.12 -0.61 22.55
N PRO A 157 3.83 -1.90 22.62
CA PRO A 157 4.27 -2.73 23.73
C PRO A 157 5.77 -3.04 23.59
N VAL A 158 6.48 -2.93 24.71
CA VAL A 158 7.88 -3.34 24.83
C VAL A 158 7.98 -4.27 26.00
N VAL A 159 8.48 -5.47 25.75
CA VAL A 159 8.77 -6.46 26.80
C VAL A 159 10.25 -6.33 27.17
N SER A 160 10.54 -6.28 28.45
CA SER A 160 11.90 -6.26 28.95
C SER A 160 12.06 -7.26 30.08
N VAL A 161 13.21 -7.94 30.13
CA VAL A 161 13.61 -8.82 31.22
C VAL A 161 14.43 -8.00 32.21
N GLU A 162 14.13 -8.15 33.51
CA GLU A 162 14.83 -7.42 34.54
C GLU A 162 16.32 -7.78 34.57
N GLY A 163 17.17 -6.75 34.66
CA GLY A 163 18.62 -6.91 34.58
C GLY A 163 19.18 -7.14 33.17
N GLY A 164 18.35 -7.02 32.10
CA GLY A 164 18.80 -7.17 30.72
C GLY A 164 19.30 -8.57 30.37
N ARG A 165 18.85 -9.59 31.09
CA ARG A 165 19.27 -11.00 30.87
C ARG A 165 18.71 -11.48 29.52
N THR A 166 19.54 -12.11 28.73
CA THR A 166 19.20 -12.79 27.48
C THR A 166 19.13 -14.31 27.61
N GLU A 167 19.61 -14.84 28.78
CA GLU A 167 19.66 -16.28 29.08
C GLU A 167 19.17 -16.54 30.48
N ALA A 168 18.51 -17.65 30.68
CA ALA A 168 18.08 -18.15 32.00
C ALA A 168 18.18 -19.67 32.07
N GLU A 169 18.50 -20.21 33.27
CA GLU A 169 18.50 -21.65 33.47
C GLU A 169 17.06 -22.19 33.55
N PRO A 170 16.81 -23.41 33.05
CA PRO A 170 15.53 -24.08 33.23
C PRO A 170 15.08 -24.14 34.67
N GLY A 171 13.82 -23.83 34.95
CA GLY A 171 13.26 -23.84 36.31
C GLY A 171 13.50 -22.57 37.12
N THR A 172 14.19 -21.56 36.59
CA THR A 172 14.36 -20.26 37.26
C THR A 172 13.18 -19.34 36.98
N THR A 173 12.86 -18.48 37.95
CA THR A 173 11.88 -17.40 37.79
C THR A 173 12.58 -16.17 37.19
N VAL A 174 12.10 -15.71 36.06
CA VAL A 174 12.61 -14.53 35.34
C VAL A 174 11.59 -13.40 35.40
N PRO A 175 11.87 -12.31 36.16
CA PRO A 175 10.99 -11.17 36.21
C PRO A 175 10.97 -10.44 34.83
N MET A 176 9.79 -10.17 34.35
CA MET A 176 9.58 -9.42 33.09
C MET A 176 8.67 -8.24 33.34
N SER A 177 8.89 -7.18 32.62
CA SER A 177 8.01 -6.01 32.57
C SER A 177 7.52 -5.75 31.15
N VAL A 178 6.26 -5.34 31.04
CA VAL A 178 5.66 -4.90 29.79
C VAL A 178 5.35 -3.42 29.93
N ARG A 179 5.95 -2.60 29.09
CA ARG A 179 5.67 -1.17 28.99
C ARG A 179 4.94 -0.89 27.71
N VAL A 180 3.79 -0.21 27.79
CA VAL A 180 3.04 0.21 26.62
C VAL A 180 3.09 1.73 26.52
N THR A 181 3.42 2.21 25.32
CA THR A 181 3.39 3.64 24.99
C THR A 181 2.42 3.88 23.83
N ASP A 182 1.87 5.08 23.76
CA ASP A 182 1.13 5.56 22.62
C ASP A 182 2.06 5.97 21.45
N ALA A 183 1.48 6.46 20.36
CA ALA A 183 2.21 6.90 19.17
C ALA A 183 3.17 8.05 19.45
N SER A 184 2.92 8.87 20.47
CA SER A 184 3.78 9.98 20.90
C SER A 184 4.94 9.51 21.80
N GLY A 185 4.92 8.26 22.25
CA GLY A 185 5.88 7.70 23.22
C GLY A 185 5.49 7.91 24.69
N ALA A 186 4.32 8.52 24.97
CA ALA A 186 3.80 8.67 26.32
C ALA A 186 3.30 7.32 26.87
N PRO A 187 3.40 7.06 28.20
CA PRO A 187 2.87 5.84 28.80
C PRO A 187 1.36 5.72 28.59
N ALA A 188 0.89 4.58 28.08
CA ALA A 188 -0.52 4.27 27.94
C ALA A 188 -1.01 3.47 29.14
N ALA A 189 -1.78 4.11 30.04
CA ALA A 189 -2.35 3.48 31.22
C ALA A 189 -3.68 2.80 30.91
N GLY A 190 -4.01 1.72 31.64
CA GLY A 190 -5.28 1.02 31.54
C GLY A 190 -5.47 0.21 30.26
N VAL A 191 -4.38 -0.12 29.58
CA VAL A 191 -4.40 -0.92 28.35
C VAL A 191 -4.42 -2.40 28.71
N GLU A 192 -5.30 -3.17 28.06
CA GLU A 192 -5.29 -4.62 28.12
C GLU A 192 -4.15 -5.18 27.27
N VAL A 193 -3.34 -6.06 27.84
CA VAL A 193 -2.17 -6.65 27.17
C VAL A 193 -2.26 -8.17 27.27
N ALA A 194 -2.19 -8.84 26.13
CA ALA A 194 -1.98 -10.29 26.08
C ALA A 194 -0.48 -10.60 25.95
N VAL A 195 0.03 -11.46 26.82
CA VAL A 195 1.43 -11.91 26.80
C VAL A 195 1.46 -13.40 26.53
N ALA A 196 2.24 -13.82 25.54
CA ALA A 196 2.52 -15.20 25.25
C ALA A 196 4.03 -15.46 25.34
N ILE A 197 4.42 -16.60 25.92
CA ILE A 197 5.80 -17.08 25.94
C ILE A 197 5.83 -18.34 25.10
N VAL A 198 6.61 -18.30 24.03
CA VAL A 198 6.70 -19.39 23.05
C VAL A 198 8.18 -19.77 22.91
N ASP A 199 8.45 -21.06 22.78
CA ASP A 199 9.79 -21.57 22.50
C ASP A 199 10.28 -21.04 21.14
N GLU A 200 11.49 -20.50 21.10
CA GLU A 200 12.09 -19.95 19.87
C GLU A 200 12.20 -20.99 18.76
N ALA A 201 12.38 -22.27 19.11
CA ALA A 201 12.40 -23.35 18.13
C ALA A 201 11.08 -23.48 17.33
N LEU A 202 9.94 -23.14 17.94
CA LEU A 202 8.66 -23.11 17.23
C LEU A 202 8.61 -21.99 16.18
N HIS A 203 9.12 -20.81 16.50
CA HIS A 203 9.22 -19.72 15.55
C HIS A 203 10.19 -20.04 14.39
N ALA A 204 11.31 -20.72 14.70
CA ALA A 204 12.27 -21.16 13.68
C ALA A 204 11.70 -22.19 12.70
N LEU A 205 10.81 -23.08 13.19
CA LEU A 205 10.20 -24.15 12.38
C LEU A 205 8.99 -23.67 11.57
N TYR A 206 8.17 -22.80 12.13
CA TYR A 206 6.85 -22.44 11.56
C TYR A 206 6.76 -20.99 11.11
N GLY A 207 7.78 -20.16 11.36
CA GLY A 207 7.73 -18.72 11.16
C GLY A 207 6.82 -18.02 12.17
N ASP A 208 6.66 -16.70 12.03
CA ASP A 208 5.66 -15.96 12.79
C ASP A 208 4.33 -15.94 12.00
N PRO A 209 3.31 -16.71 12.40
CA PRO A 209 2.03 -16.76 11.68
C PRO A 209 1.16 -15.53 11.94
N ALA A 210 1.57 -14.65 12.84
CA ALA A 210 0.78 -13.48 13.20
C ALA A 210 1.03 -12.35 12.20
N ALA A 211 0.08 -12.15 11.26
CA ALA A 211 0.04 -10.92 10.50
C ALA A 211 -0.14 -9.72 11.43
N PRO A 212 0.53 -8.59 11.18
CA PRO A 212 0.34 -7.37 11.95
C PRO A 212 -1.15 -7.02 12.10
N ILE A 213 -1.57 -6.66 13.31
CA ILE A 213 -2.99 -6.33 13.61
C ILE A 213 -3.47 -5.16 12.75
N GLU A 214 -2.56 -4.26 12.40
CA GLU A 214 -2.86 -3.09 11.55
C GLU A 214 -3.35 -3.48 10.15
N ASP A 215 -2.94 -4.65 9.65
CA ASP A 215 -3.32 -5.15 8.33
C ASP A 215 -4.61 -6.00 8.35
N ARG A 216 -5.12 -6.30 9.55
CA ARG A 216 -6.38 -7.04 9.68
C ARG A 216 -7.56 -6.10 9.52
N LYS A 217 -8.15 -6.10 8.35
CA LYS A 217 -9.51 -5.62 8.18
C LYS A 217 -10.46 -6.71 8.66
N SER A 218 -11.22 -6.42 9.70
CA SER A 218 -12.42 -7.21 9.97
C SER A 218 -13.41 -6.93 8.82
N VAL A 219 -13.52 -7.86 7.89
CA VAL A 219 -14.64 -7.92 6.98
C VAL A 219 -15.79 -8.46 7.83
N VAL A 220 -16.72 -7.58 8.18
CA VAL A 220 -18.03 -7.96 8.71
C VAL A 220 -18.98 -8.07 7.54
#